data_66cb06cb0e53fc3f8a9ed5190be31b69
#
_entry.id   66cb06cb0e53fc3f8a9ed5190be31b69
#
_cell.length_a   1.000
_cell.length_b   1.000
_cell.length_c   1.000
_cell.angle_alpha   90.00
_cell.angle_beta   90.00
_cell.angle_gamma   90.00
#
_symmetry.space_group_name_H-M   'P 1'
#
loop_
_entity.id
_entity.type
_entity.pdbx_description
1 polymer ?
#
loop_
_entity_poly.entity_id
_entity_poly.type
_entity_poly.pdbx_seq_one_letter_code
_entity_poly.pdbx_strand_id
1 'polypeptide(L)'
;MSALRVLCLTSEYPPRVGGVATHVYELARALRAAGLGVTVVAPPWPGATDEPADTLRYSPWLRAQPFHDVLLGRWCRQLLQRLPADVIHVHGLRPLRAALSTGLPVVFTNHTSGFLKTLAGGGARLKRLGALLAGCAHILAPSEELAEASRRAGYQGPVTYLPNGVDATRFAPGDAAAVRASWGAREAELVAVIARRLVAKNGVVVAAEALAHTVPEVRFVFVGEGVERTAITEILARDGTGARAVLAGESPNTAMPEIYRAADVALLPSLMEATSIAGLEAMACGLPLIGSAVGGIPALVTSGVNGLLVPPSDPHALAHAVNALAADPALRARMGAASRTAVLEHFTWQGIAQQTAAIFADVVAQRRR
;
A
#
# COMPACT_ATOMS: atom_id res chain seq x y z
N MET A 1 -18.91 -7.29 26.99
CA MET A 1 -18.12 -6.03 26.87
C MET A 1 -18.65 -5.31 25.63
N SER A 2 -18.96 -4.01 25.72
CA SER A 2 -19.37 -3.22 24.55
C SER A 2 -18.24 -3.20 23.49
N ALA A 3 -18.62 -3.27 22.20
CA ALA A 3 -17.66 -3.20 21.10
C ALA A 3 -16.82 -1.92 21.20
N LEU A 4 -15.49 -2.03 20.95
CA LEU A 4 -14.59 -0.88 20.94
C LEU A 4 -14.95 0.05 19.77
N ARG A 5 -15.09 1.36 20.05
CA ARG A 5 -15.47 2.37 19.06
C ARG A 5 -14.24 3.15 18.61
N VAL A 6 -14.01 3.15 17.31
CA VAL A 6 -12.82 3.76 16.67
C VAL A 6 -13.27 4.90 15.78
N LEU A 7 -12.73 6.11 15.99
CA LEU A 7 -12.82 7.19 15.02
C LEU A 7 -11.56 7.16 14.14
N CYS A 8 -11.72 6.75 12.88
CA CYS A 8 -10.64 6.70 11.91
C CYS A 8 -10.53 8.04 11.18
N LEU A 9 -9.43 8.76 11.32
CA LEU A 9 -9.21 10.07 10.73
C LEU A 9 -8.16 9.96 9.62
N THR A 10 -8.52 10.29 8.38
CA THR A 10 -7.63 10.12 7.22
C THR A 10 -7.56 11.36 6.34
N SER A 11 -6.44 11.51 5.64
CA SER A 11 -6.27 12.51 4.56
C SER A 11 -6.61 11.97 3.17
N GLU A 12 -6.77 10.67 3.02
CA GLU A 12 -7.04 9.99 1.76
C GLU A 12 -8.03 8.84 1.98
N TYR A 13 -9.09 8.80 1.14
CA TYR A 13 -10.13 7.76 1.19
C TYR A 13 -10.78 7.63 -0.20
N PRO A 14 -11.33 6.48 -0.58
CA PRO A 14 -12.07 6.35 -1.84
C PRO A 14 -13.11 7.47 -2.02
N PRO A 15 -13.39 7.89 -3.27
CA PRO A 15 -12.96 7.30 -4.54
C PRO A 15 -11.54 7.68 -4.99
N ARG A 16 -10.77 8.38 -4.14
CA ARG A 16 -9.37 8.65 -4.44
C ARG A 16 -8.59 7.34 -4.57
N VAL A 17 -7.91 7.14 -5.71
CA VAL A 17 -7.05 5.99 -5.96
C VAL A 17 -5.68 6.19 -5.32
N GLY A 18 -5.22 5.20 -4.53
CA GLY A 18 -3.88 5.22 -3.92
C GLY A 18 -3.75 4.28 -2.73
N GLY A 19 -2.52 3.87 -2.43
CA GLY A 19 -2.23 2.88 -1.39
C GLY A 19 -2.78 3.23 0.00
N VAL A 20 -2.72 4.52 0.39
CA VAL A 20 -3.27 4.97 1.69
C VAL A 20 -4.79 4.87 1.70
N ALA A 21 -5.47 5.29 0.62
CA ALA A 21 -6.92 5.22 0.52
C ALA A 21 -7.41 3.75 0.56
N THR A 22 -6.75 2.86 -0.18
CA THR A 22 -7.04 1.42 -0.16
C THR A 22 -6.79 0.82 1.23
N HIS A 23 -5.66 1.14 1.87
CA HIS A 23 -5.35 0.67 3.21
C HIS A 23 -6.44 1.06 4.23
N VAL A 24 -6.82 2.34 4.27
CA VAL A 24 -7.81 2.84 5.23
C VAL A 24 -9.17 2.18 5.00
N TYR A 25 -9.59 2.05 3.75
CA TYR A 25 -10.85 1.43 3.37
C TYR A 25 -10.91 -0.05 3.80
N GLU A 26 -9.91 -0.83 3.40
CA GLU A 26 -9.87 -2.28 3.67
C GLU A 26 -9.67 -2.58 5.16
N LEU A 27 -8.80 -1.84 5.84
CA LEU A 27 -8.62 -1.99 7.28
C LEU A 27 -9.89 -1.65 8.06
N ALA A 28 -10.58 -0.55 7.71
CA ALA A 28 -11.85 -0.19 8.36
C ALA A 28 -12.91 -1.26 8.14
N ARG A 29 -13.00 -1.82 6.92
CA ARG A 29 -13.89 -2.94 6.60
C ARG A 29 -13.57 -4.19 7.44
N ALA A 30 -12.28 -4.54 7.55
CA ALA A 30 -11.85 -5.70 8.32
C ALA A 30 -12.04 -5.53 9.84
N LEU A 31 -11.80 -4.33 10.38
CA LEU A 31 -12.07 -4.01 11.79
C LEU A 31 -13.56 -4.10 12.11
N ARG A 32 -14.44 -3.64 11.21
CA ARG A 32 -15.91 -3.80 11.38
C ARG A 32 -16.30 -5.28 11.36
N ALA A 33 -15.74 -6.05 10.43
CA ALA A 33 -15.94 -7.50 10.38
C ALA A 33 -15.45 -8.22 11.64
N ALA A 34 -14.42 -7.67 12.31
CA ALA A 34 -13.94 -8.14 13.61
C ALA A 34 -14.78 -7.65 14.81
N GLY A 35 -15.90 -6.96 14.56
CA GLY A 35 -16.85 -6.54 15.58
C GLY A 35 -16.58 -5.17 16.22
N LEU A 36 -15.66 -4.36 15.68
CA LEU A 36 -15.43 -3.00 16.17
C LEU A 36 -16.41 -2.01 15.52
N GLY A 37 -16.83 -0.99 16.27
CA GLY A 37 -17.56 0.17 15.73
C GLY A 37 -16.58 1.16 15.10
N VAL A 38 -16.45 1.19 13.77
CA VAL A 38 -15.49 2.08 13.09
C VAL A 38 -16.23 3.13 12.29
N THR A 39 -16.04 4.40 12.63
CA THR A 39 -16.48 5.56 11.85
C THR A 39 -15.28 6.18 11.15
N VAL A 40 -15.34 6.33 9.83
CA VAL A 40 -14.27 6.96 9.05
C VAL A 40 -14.60 8.43 8.80
N VAL A 41 -13.67 9.31 9.13
CA VAL A 41 -13.72 10.75 8.83
C VAL A 41 -12.68 11.06 7.75
N ALA A 42 -13.16 11.51 6.60
CA ALA A 42 -12.35 11.74 5.42
C ALA A 42 -12.58 13.15 4.81
N PRO A 43 -11.64 13.65 3.99
CA PRO A 43 -11.82 14.91 3.28
C PRO A 43 -12.97 14.84 2.28
N PRO A 44 -13.58 15.98 1.93
CA PRO A 44 -14.61 16.04 0.91
C PRO A 44 -14.07 15.56 -0.45
N TRP A 45 -14.93 14.88 -1.20
CA TRP A 45 -14.66 14.47 -2.57
C TRP A 45 -15.89 14.73 -3.45
N PRO A 46 -15.77 15.54 -4.51
CA PRO A 46 -16.88 15.79 -5.42
C PRO A 46 -17.34 14.49 -6.10
N GLY A 47 -18.66 14.22 -6.08
CA GLY A 47 -19.25 13.07 -6.77
C GLY A 47 -19.10 11.72 -6.05
N ALA A 48 -18.72 11.67 -4.79
CA ALA A 48 -18.74 10.43 -4.01
C ALA A 48 -20.20 10.05 -3.70
N THR A 49 -20.76 9.06 -4.43
CA THR A 49 -22.16 8.62 -4.31
C THR A 49 -22.33 7.30 -3.58
N ASP A 50 -21.32 6.42 -3.59
CA ASP A 50 -21.38 5.07 -3.03
C ASP A 50 -20.43 4.94 -1.82
N GLU A 51 -20.73 5.67 -0.76
CA GLU A 51 -19.94 5.60 0.47
C GLU A 51 -20.55 4.62 1.49
N PRO A 52 -19.70 3.89 2.23
CA PRO A 52 -20.19 3.13 3.39
C PRO A 52 -20.93 4.07 4.37
N ALA A 53 -22.04 3.60 4.93
CA ALA A 53 -22.88 4.38 5.84
C ALA A 53 -22.11 4.99 7.03
N ASP A 54 -21.01 4.37 7.43
CA ASP A 54 -20.13 4.81 8.53
C ASP A 54 -19.00 5.73 8.07
N THR A 55 -19.15 6.39 6.90
CA THR A 55 -18.18 7.37 6.39
C THR A 55 -18.74 8.77 6.50
N LEU A 56 -18.01 9.65 7.16
CA LEU A 56 -18.34 11.06 7.31
C LEU A 56 -17.33 11.92 6.54
N ARG A 57 -17.84 12.82 5.70
CA ARG A 57 -17.02 13.81 5.01
C ARG A 57 -17.13 15.16 5.71
N TYR A 58 -16.00 15.71 6.14
CA TYR A 58 -16.03 17.08 6.65
C TYR A 58 -16.17 18.09 5.51
N SER A 59 -16.71 19.29 5.83
CA SER A 59 -17.02 20.31 4.83
C SER A 59 -15.79 20.74 3.99
N PRO A 60 -15.95 20.94 2.66
CA PRO A 60 -14.91 21.54 1.81
C PRO A 60 -14.39 22.86 2.34
N TRP A 61 -15.27 23.68 2.97
CA TRP A 61 -14.89 24.91 3.62
C TRP A 61 -13.83 24.73 4.70
N LEU A 62 -13.96 23.69 5.55
CA LEU A 62 -12.97 23.35 6.56
C LEU A 62 -11.59 23.10 5.95
N ARG A 63 -11.55 22.41 4.80
CA ARG A 63 -10.29 22.07 4.11
C ARG A 63 -9.56 23.29 3.56
N ALA A 64 -10.30 24.33 3.18
CA ALA A 64 -9.76 25.53 2.55
C ALA A 64 -9.19 26.56 3.55
N GLN A 65 -9.42 26.37 4.86
CA GLN A 65 -9.03 27.36 5.87
C GLN A 65 -7.54 27.29 6.23
N PRO A 66 -6.88 28.42 6.48
CA PRO A 66 -5.47 28.47 6.87
C PRO A 66 -5.20 27.78 8.22
N PHE A 67 -6.19 27.71 9.10
CA PHE A 67 -6.12 27.02 10.40
C PHE A 67 -6.88 25.67 10.38
N HIS A 68 -6.83 24.98 9.24
CA HIS A 68 -7.55 23.72 9.03
C HIS A 68 -7.42 22.73 10.19
N ASP A 69 -6.22 22.51 10.73
CA ASP A 69 -5.99 21.55 11.82
C ASP A 69 -6.76 21.91 13.09
N VAL A 70 -6.84 23.21 13.43
CA VAL A 70 -7.54 23.70 14.62
C VAL A 70 -9.05 23.56 14.44
N LEU A 71 -9.55 23.95 13.27
CA LEU A 71 -10.99 23.87 12.95
C LEU A 71 -11.45 22.42 12.85
N LEU A 72 -10.66 21.56 12.23
CA LEU A 72 -10.93 20.11 12.18
C LEU A 72 -10.94 19.51 13.59
N GLY A 73 -10.02 19.91 14.46
CA GLY A 73 -10.00 19.47 15.84
C GLY A 73 -11.25 19.89 16.63
N ARG A 74 -11.72 21.12 16.45
CA ARG A 74 -13.00 21.59 17.05
C ARG A 74 -14.18 20.78 16.52
N TRP A 75 -14.25 20.57 15.21
CA TRP A 75 -15.26 19.77 14.58
C TRP A 75 -15.25 18.30 15.08
N CYS A 76 -14.07 17.69 15.21
CA CYS A 76 -13.93 16.34 15.79
C CYS A 76 -14.44 16.27 17.23
N ARG A 77 -14.14 17.28 18.09
CA ARG A 77 -14.66 17.33 19.47
C ARG A 77 -16.19 17.43 19.51
N GLN A 78 -16.79 18.22 18.63
CA GLN A 78 -18.27 18.30 18.52
C GLN A 78 -18.87 16.99 18.01
N LEU A 79 -18.21 16.32 17.03
CA LEU A 79 -18.61 15.02 16.53
C LEU A 79 -18.61 13.97 17.65
N LEU A 80 -17.57 13.93 18.47
CA LEU A 80 -17.42 12.99 19.58
C LEU A 80 -18.47 13.13 20.68
N GLN A 81 -19.16 14.27 20.79
CA GLN A 81 -20.31 14.44 21.67
C GLN A 81 -21.54 13.66 21.18
N ARG A 82 -21.65 13.45 19.86
CA ARG A 82 -22.77 12.75 19.21
C ARG A 82 -22.43 11.31 18.85
N LEU A 83 -21.18 11.07 18.49
CA LEU A 83 -20.64 9.77 18.12
C LEU A 83 -19.40 9.48 19.00
N PRO A 84 -19.61 8.98 20.23
CA PRO A 84 -18.51 8.71 21.15
C PRO A 84 -17.55 7.64 20.59
N ALA A 85 -16.26 7.86 20.73
CA ALA A 85 -15.19 6.90 20.40
C ALA A 85 -14.31 6.65 21.62
N ASP A 86 -13.66 5.50 21.65
CA ASP A 86 -12.74 5.10 22.72
C ASP A 86 -11.28 5.37 22.34
N VAL A 87 -10.99 5.36 21.02
CA VAL A 87 -9.67 5.61 20.43
C VAL A 87 -9.80 6.31 19.08
N ILE A 88 -8.81 7.13 18.72
CA ILE A 88 -8.72 7.72 17.37
C ILE A 88 -7.57 7.06 16.63
N HIS A 89 -7.87 6.49 15.45
CA HIS A 89 -6.89 5.98 14.52
C HIS A 89 -6.61 6.99 13.42
N VAL A 90 -5.38 7.43 13.27
CA VAL A 90 -5.01 8.50 12.33
C VAL A 90 -4.12 7.99 11.21
N HIS A 91 -4.49 8.31 9.98
CA HIS A 91 -3.70 8.00 8.79
C HIS A 91 -3.21 9.29 8.12
N GLY A 92 -1.90 9.50 8.19
CA GLY A 92 -1.22 10.67 7.64
C GLY A 92 -1.02 11.81 8.66
N LEU A 93 -0.01 12.64 8.42
CA LEU A 93 0.40 13.71 9.36
C LEU A 93 -0.60 14.87 9.45
N ARG A 94 -1.33 15.18 8.37
CA ARG A 94 -2.25 16.33 8.34
C ARG A 94 -3.32 16.27 9.42
N PRO A 95 -4.10 15.19 9.58
CA PRO A 95 -5.15 15.14 10.59
C PRO A 95 -4.63 14.87 12.01
N LEU A 96 -3.32 14.58 12.20
CA LEU A 96 -2.78 14.13 13.47
C LEU A 96 -2.95 15.21 14.57
N ARG A 97 -2.65 16.47 14.27
CA ARG A 97 -2.81 17.57 15.24
C ARG A 97 -4.28 17.73 15.66
N ALA A 98 -5.22 17.60 14.72
CA ALA A 98 -6.65 17.66 15.01
C ALA A 98 -7.06 16.51 15.94
N ALA A 99 -6.60 15.29 15.69
CA ALA A 99 -6.86 14.13 16.54
C ALA A 99 -6.33 14.33 17.97
N LEU A 100 -5.08 14.74 18.11
CA LEU A 100 -4.44 14.98 19.41
C LEU A 100 -5.18 16.05 20.26
N SER A 101 -5.80 17.03 19.60
CA SER A 101 -6.56 18.08 20.29
C SER A 101 -7.89 17.58 20.90
N THR A 102 -8.33 16.37 20.60
CA THR A 102 -9.59 15.80 21.13
C THR A 102 -9.46 15.30 22.56
N GLY A 103 -8.23 15.00 23.01
CA GLY A 103 -7.95 14.43 24.31
C GLY A 103 -8.19 12.91 24.39
N LEU A 104 -8.63 12.23 23.34
CA LEU A 104 -8.68 10.76 23.26
C LEU A 104 -7.30 10.17 22.96
N PRO A 105 -7.05 8.89 23.31
CA PRO A 105 -5.83 8.22 22.88
C PRO A 105 -5.76 8.13 21.35
N VAL A 106 -4.58 8.42 20.80
CA VAL A 106 -4.34 8.45 19.36
C VAL A 106 -3.37 7.35 18.98
N VAL A 107 -3.80 6.47 18.08
CA VAL A 107 -2.93 5.53 17.35
C VAL A 107 -2.68 6.11 15.96
N PHE A 108 -1.41 6.25 15.59
CA PHE A 108 -1.02 6.87 14.32
C PHE A 108 -0.39 5.84 13.38
N THR A 109 -0.94 5.68 12.17
CA THR A 109 -0.29 4.88 11.12
C THR A 109 0.53 5.77 10.20
N ASN A 110 1.83 5.50 10.15
CA ASN A 110 2.80 6.26 9.38
C ASN A 110 2.95 5.69 7.96
N HIS A 111 2.19 6.19 7.00
CA HIS A 111 2.19 5.67 5.62
C HIS A 111 3.20 6.32 4.67
N THR A 112 3.90 7.40 5.02
CA THR A 112 4.21 8.38 3.98
C THR A 112 5.68 8.60 3.68
N SER A 113 5.99 8.63 2.37
CA SER A 113 7.16 9.30 1.80
C SER A 113 7.29 10.78 2.24
N GLY A 114 6.17 11.45 2.55
CA GLY A 114 6.17 12.79 3.13
C GLY A 114 6.79 12.87 4.52
N PHE A 115 6.65 11.80 5.31
CA PHE A 115 7.31 11.67 6.61
C PHE A 115 8.84 11.59 6.44
N LEU A 116 9.32 10.72 5.54
CA LEU A 116 10.75 10.58 5.23
C LEU A 116 11.36 11.88 4.70
N LYS A 117 10.63 12.63 3.85
CA LYS A 117 11.05 13.95 3.39
C LYS A 117 11.16 14.97 4.54
N THR A 118 10.24 14.92 5.51
CA THR A 118 10.28 15.80 6.69
C THR A 118 11.44 15.42 7.59
N LEU A 119 11.70 14.14 7.76
CA LEU A 119 12.85 13.62 8.52
C LEU A 119 14.18 14.08 7.89
N ALA A 120 14.33 13.96 6.56
CA ALA A 120 15.51 14.40 5.83
C ALA A 120 15.76 15.92 5.92
N GLY A 121 14.72 16.73 6.12
CA GLY A 121 14.82 18.18 6.24
C GLY A 121 15.48 18.68 7.53
N GLY A 122 15.66 17.85 8.54
CA GLY A 122 16.38 18.15 9.79
C GLY A 122 15.85 19.36 10.59
N GLY A 123 16.66 19.79 11.55
CA GLY A 123 16.48 21.08 12.27
C GLY A 123 15.12 21.26 12.96
N ALA A 124 14.56 22.46 12.84
CA ALA A 124 13.29 22.82 13.50
C ALA A 124 12.08 22.01 13.02
N ARG A 125 12.11 21.52 11.76
CA ARG A 125 11.04 20.66 11.23
C ARG A 125 11.00 19.30 11.92
N LEU A 126 12.18 18.71 12.15
CA LEU A 126 12.31 17.45 12.86
C LEU A 126 11.88 17.57 14.31
N LYS A 127 12.29 18.65 15.02
CA LYS A 127 11.83 18.92 16.40
C LYS A 127 10.30 19.05 16.49
N ARG A 128 9.68 19.77 15.55
CA ARG A 128 8.21 19.91 15.50
C ARG A 128 7.52 18.57 15.22
N LEU A 129 8.10 17.73 14.35
CA LEU A 129 7.58 16.39 14.08
C LEU A 129 7.67 15.52 15.34
N GLY A 130 8.81 15.48 16.01
CA GLY A 130 8.98 14.72 17.26
C GLY A 130 7.99 15.15 18.34
N ALA A 131 7.82 16.47 18.53
CA ALA A 131 6.84 17.01 19.49
C ALA A 131 5.39 16.62 19.12
N LEU A 132 5.06 16.55 17.83
CA LEU A 132 3.74 16.09 17.38
C LEU A 132 3.53 14.61 17.65
N LEU A 133 4.53 13.78 17.34
CA LEU A 133 4.48 12.33 17.54
C LEU A 133 4.42 11.96 19.03
N ALA A 134 5.05 12.74 19.91
CA ALA A 134 5.04 12.51 21.35
C ALA A 134 3.62 12.49 21.96
N GLY A 135 2.63 13.08 21.29
CA GLY A 135 1.23 13.00 21.67
C GLY A 135 0.52 11.70 21.28
N CYS A 136 1.13 10.85 20.47
CA CYS A 136 0.55 9.57 20.08
C CYS A 136 0.72 8.54 21.19
N ALA A 137 -0.33 7.75 21.45
CA ALA A 137 -0.26 6.62 22.37
C ALA A 137 0.48 5.42 21.75
N HIS A 138 0.39 5.25 20.43
CA HIS A 138 1.05 4.18 19.69
C HIS A 138 1.27 4.58 18.23
N ILE A 139 2.36 4.15 17.62
CA ILE A 139 2.61 4.31 16.17
C ILE A 139 2.63 2.94 15.50
N LEU A 140 1.86 2.82 14.42
CA LEU A 140 1.88 1.68 13.49
C LEU A 140 2.69 2.07 12.24
N ALA A 141 3.57 1.21 11.82
CA ALA A 141 4.42 1.46 10.66
C ALA A 141 4.36 0.29 9.67
N PRO A 142 3.98 0.52 8.39
CA PRO A 142 3.87 -0.54 7.40
C PRO A 142 5.22 -1.00 6.84
N SER A 143 6.35 -0.49 7.32
CA SER A 143 7.69 -1.01 7.07
C SER A 143 8.61 -0.74 8.26
N GLU A 144 9.65 -1.56 8.42
CA GLU A 144 10.67 -1.36 9.46
C GLU A 144 11.39 0.00 9.27
N GLU A 145 11.62 0.42 8.03
CA GLU A 145 12.17 1.74 7.72
C GLU A 145 11.32 2.87 8.32
N LEU A 146 9.99 2.78 8.23
CA LEU A 146 9.07 3.77 8.79
C LEU A 146 8.96 3.66 10.32
N ALA A 147 9.11 2.46 10.88
CA ALA A 147 9.19 2.28 12.32
C ALA A 147 10.45 2.97 12.87
N GLU A 148 11.60 2.70 12.27
CA GLU A 148 12.86 3.33 12.65
C GLU A 148 12.85 4.84 12.41
N ALA A 149 12.27 5.30 11.30
CA ALA A 149 12.10 6.71 11.01
C ALA A 149 11.27 7.43 12.10
N SER A 150 10.27 6.76 12.68
CA SER A 150 9.47 7.31 13.77
C SER A 150 10.30 7.48 15.05
N ARG A 151 11.16 6.51 15.38
CA ARG A 151 12.12 6.60 16.50
C ARG A 151 13.16 7.71 16.25
N ARG A 152 13.72 7.78 15.07
CA ARG A 152 14.67 8.85 14.66
C ARG A 152 14.05 10.24 14.69
N ALA A 153 12.75 10.36 14.48
CA ALA A 153 12.01 11.60 14.66
C ALA A 153 11.86 12.03 16.15
N GLY A 154 12.33 11.21 17.08
CA GLY A 154 12.30 11.47 18.52
C GLY A 154 11.11 10.89 19.25
N TYR A 155 10.31 10.02 18.63
CA TYR A 155 9.22 9.32 19.31
C TYR A 155 9.77 8.26 20.25
N GLN A 156 9.34 8.33 21.53
CA GLN A 156 9.80 7.42 22.61
C GLN A 156 8.75 6.38 23.01
N GLY A 157 7.54 6.50 22.48
CA GLY A 157 6.46 5.55 22.77
C GLY A 157 6.55 4.25 21.95
N PRO A 158 5.57 3.36 22.09
CA PRO A 158 5.55 2.08 21.39
C PRO A 158 5.35 2.25 19.88
N VAL A 159 6.21 1.58 19.10
CA VAL A 159 6.13 1.50 17.64
C VAL A 159 6.03 0.04 17.24
N THR A 160 4.99 -0.33 16.51
CA THR A 160 4.80 -1.69 16.00
C THR A 160 4.91 -1.68 14.47
N TYR A 161 5.77 -2.55 13.92
CA TYR A 161 5.71 -2.90 12.51
C TYR A 161 4.40 -3.65 12.25
N LEU A 162 3.59 -3.12 11.37
CA LEU A 162 2.33 -3.73 10.95
C LEU A 162 2.16 -3.52 9.45
N PRO A 163 2.38 -4.55 8.62
CA PRO A 163 2.34 -4.44 7.17
C PRO A 163 0.92 -4.15 6.67
N ASN A 164 0.80 -3.82 5.39
CA ASN A 164 -0.49 -3.80 4.71
C ASN A 164 -1.05 -5.22 4.61
N GLY A 165 -2.36 -5.33 4.48
CA GLY A 165 -3.04 -6.58 4.18
C GLY A 165 -3.51 -6.67 2.73
N VAL A 166 -4.05 -7.85 2.38
CA VAL A 166 -4.77 -8.10 1.13
C VAL A 166 -6.03 -8.92 1.39
N ASP A 167 -7.06 -8.72 0.57
CA ASP A 167 -8.25 -9.59 0.55
C ASP A 167 -7.93 -10.87 -0.22
N ALA A 168 -7.47 -11.88 0.51
CA ALA A 168 -7.04 -13.16 -0.06
C ALA A 168 -8.19 -14.05 -0.57
N THR A 169 -9.44 -13.64 -0.38
CA THR A 169 -10.60 -14.29 -1.01
C THR A 169 -10.86 -13.72 -2.39
N ARG A 170 -10.75 -12.43 -2.54
CA ARG A 170 -10.87 -11.71 -3.82
C ARG A 170 -9.65 -11.96 -4.72
N PHE A 171 -8.45 -11.79 -4.16
CA PHE A 171 -7.20 -12.10 -4.82
C PHE A 171 -6.80 -13.55 -4.52
N ALA A 172 -7.08 -14.43 -5.45
CA ALA A 172 -6.80 -15.86 -5.36
C ALA A 172 -6.39 -16.40 -6.73
N PRO A 173 -5.64 -17.50 -6.77
CA PRO A 173 -5.34 -18.19 -8.03
C PRO A 173 -6.62 -18.53 -8.80
N GLY A 174 -6.55 -18.53 -10.12
CA GLY A 174 -7.68 -18.83 -11.00
C GLY A 174 -7.30 -18.66 -12.46
N ASP A 175 -8.24 -18.95 -13.33
CA ASP A 175 -8.06 -18.76 -14.77
C ASP A 175 -8.38 -17.33 -15.21
N ALA A 176 -7.60 -16.81 -16.15
CA ALA A 176 -7.81 -15.52 -16.80
C ALA A 176 -7.30 -15.56 -18.26
N ALA A 177 -7.52 -16.67 -18.95
CA ALA A 177 -7.05 -16.88 -20.32
C ALA A 177 -7.53 -15.78 -21.29
N ALA A 178 -8.76 -15.28 -21.12
CA ALA A 178 -9.29 -14.19 -21.94
C ALA A 178 -8.50 -12.89 -21.78
N VAL A 179 -8.12 -12.51 -20.54
CA VAL A 179 -7.29 -11.34 -20.28
C VAL A 179 -5.89 -11.54 -20.85
N ARG A 180 -5.29 -12.72 -20.67
CA ARG A 180 -3.98 -13.07 -21.25
C ARG A 180 -3.99 -12.97 -22.77
N ALA A 181 -5.02 -13.49 -23.43
CA ALA A 181 -5.20 -13.41 -24.88
C ALA A 181 -5.36 -11.96 -25.35
N SER A 182 -6.04 -11.09 -24.61
CA SER A 182 -6.19 -9.67 -24.94
C SER A 182 -4.86 -8.91 -24.98
N TRP A 183 -3.85 -9.41 -24.29
CA TRP A 183 -2.47 -8.89 -24.33
C TRP A 183 -1.65 -9.44 -25.49
N GLY A 184 -2.25 -10.29 -26.33
CA GLY A 184 -1.54 -10.97 -27.45
C GLY A 184 -0.44 -11.92 -26.95
N ALA A 185 -0.54 -12.40 -25.72
CA ALA A 185 0.44 -13.31 -25.15
C ALA A 185 0.23 -14.73 -25.69
N ARG A 186 1.31 -15.36 -26.16
CA ARG A 186 1.32 -16.75 -26.60
C ARG A 186 1.44 -17.69 -25.40
N GLU A 187 1.03 -18.94 -25.55
CA GLU A 187 1.06 -19.93 -24.48
C GLU A 187 2.47 -20.14 -23.91
N ALA A 188 3.48 -20.18 -24.76
CA ALA A 188 4.88 -20.37 -24.38
C ALA A 188 5.56 -19.11 -23.79
N GLU A 189 4.91 -17.94 -23.85
CA GLU A 189 5.50 -16.70 -23.32
C GLU A 189 5.33 -16.60 -21.79
N LEU A 190 6.38 -16.12 -21.12
CA LEU A 190 6.26 -15.65 -19.75
C LEU A 190 5.70 -14.21 -19.76
N VAL A 191 4.59 -13.99 -19.07
CA VAL A 191 3.99 -12.68 -18.89
C VAL A 191 4.38 -12.11 -17.52
N ALA A 192 5.14 -11.01 -17.52
CA ALA A 192 5.50 -10.25 -16.34
C ALA A 192 4.62 -9.02 -16.20
N VAL A 193 3.86 -8.89 -15.11
CA VAL A 193 2.96 -7.75 -14.87
C VAL A 193 3.61 -6.69 -13.97
N ILE A 194 3.47 -5.42 -14.37
CA ILE A 194 3.87 -4.23 -13.61
C ILE A 194 2.60 -3.42 -13.32
N ALA A 195 1.85 -3.79 -12.26
CA ALA A 195 0.58 -3.15 -11.91
C ALA A 195 0.79 -1.99 -10.95
N ARG A 196 1.08 -0.80 -11.50
CA ARG A 196 1.47 0.38 -10.72
C ARG A 196 1.19 1.69 -11.45
N ARG A 197 1.05 2.80 -10.72
CA ARG A 197 1.11 4.12 -11.32
C ARG A 197 2.45 4.30 -12.05
N LEU A 198 2.42 4.83 -13.25
CA LEU A 198 3.61 5.07 -14.07
C LEU A 198 4.32 6.36 -13.63
N VAL A 199 5.00 6.28 -12.49
CA VAL A 199 5.76 7.39 -11.88
C VAL A 199 7.15 6.93 -11.47
N ALA A 200 8.14 7.83 -11.49
CA ALA A 200 9.57 7.53 -11.30
C ALA A 200 9.87 6.67 -10.05
N LYS A 201 9.27 6.99 -8.90
CA LYS A 201 9.50 6.25 -7.65
C LYS A 201 9.13 4.76 -7.73
N ASN A 202 8.28 4.38 -8.68
CA ASN A 202 7.84 2.99 -8.88
C ASN A 202 8.78 2.20 -9.81
N GLY A 203 9.84 2.83 -10.35
CA GLY A 203 10.87 2.19 -11.16
C GLY A 203 10.38 1.63 -12.50
N VAL A 204 9.26 2.15 -13.01
CA VAL A 204 8.63 1.62 -14.23
C VAL A 204 9.50 1.81 -15.49
N VAL A 205 10.35 2.83 -15.49
CA VAL A 205 11.37 3.05 -16.53
C VAL A 205 12.43 1.95 -16.48
N VAL A 206 12.89 1.56 -15.28
CA VAL A 206 13.84 0.44 -15.09
C VAL A 206 13.25 -0.87 -15.63
N ALA A 207 11.95 -1.10 -15.44
CA ALA A 207 11.29 -2.27 -16.03
C ALA A 207 11.27 -2.19 -17.57
N ALA A 208 11.00 -1.02 -18.16
CA ALA A 208 11.02 -0.87 -19.61
C ALA A 208 12.42 -1.16 -20.20
N GLU A 209 13.47 -0.62 -19.58
CA GLU A 209 14.86 -0.89 -19.96
C GLU A 209 15.24 -2.36 -19.80
N ALA A 210 14.77 -3.03 -18.74
CA ALA A 210 15.05 -4.43 -18.49
C ALA A 210 14.51 -5.36 -19.60
N LEU A 211 13.42 -5.00 -20.27
CA LEU A 211 12.84 -5.84 -21.32
C LEU A 211 13.80 -6.11 -22.49
N ALA A 212 14.70 -5.17 -22.81
CA ALA A 212 15.71 -5.35 -23.84
C ALA A 212 16.72 -6.47 -23.52
N HIS A 213 16.89 -6.80 -22.26
CA HIS A 213 17.84 -7.79 -21.76
C HIS A 213 17.18 -9.14 -21.40
N THR A 214 15.87 -9.28 -21.66
CA THR A 214 15.14 -10.54 -21.46
C THR A 214 15.17 -11.40 -22.73
N VAL A 215 14.97 -12.71 -22.54
CA VAL A 215 14.79 -13.65 -23.67
C VAL A 215 13.52 -13.29 -24.46
N PRO A 216 13.46 -13.67 -25.79
CA PRO A 216 12.36 -13.30 -26.67
C PRO A 216 10.96 -13.76 -26.20
N GLU A 217 10.89 -14.82 -25.42
CA GLU A 217 9.67 -15.44 -24.89
C GLU A 217 9.10 -14.69 -23.66
N VAL A 218 9.64 -13.52 -23.34
CA VAL A 218 9.18 -12.70 -22.22
C VAL A 218 8.37 -11.51 -22.74
N ARG A 219 7.20 -11.30 -22.17
CA ARG A 219 6.30 -10.16 -22.41
C ARG A 219 6.09 -9.37 -21.13
N PHE A 220 6.17 -8.03 -21.21
CA PHE A 220 5.85 -7.15 -20.09
C PHE A 220 4.49 -6.48 -20.30
N VAL A 221 3.69 -6.43 -19.22
CA VAL A 221 2.38 -5.77 -19.20
C VAL A 221 2.38 -4.70 -18.13
N PHE A 222 2.35 -3.45 -18.56
CA PHE A 222 2.25 -2.28 -17.67
C PHE A 222 0.78 -1.93 -17.48
N VAL A 223 0.30 -2.06 -16.25
CA VAL A 223 -1.08 -1.76 -15.86
C VAL A 223 -1.07 -0.53 -14.96
N GLY A 224 -1.59 0.57 -15.45
CA GLY A 224 -1.63 1.86 -14.77
C GLY A 224 -1.34 3.03 -15.71
N GLU A 225 -1.51 4.23 -15.19
CA GLU A 225 -1.23 5.49 -15.87
C GLU A 225 -0.27 6.37 -15.05
N GLY A 226 0.35 7.33 -15.73
CA GLY A 226 1.23 8.30 -15.10
C GLY A 226 2.20 9.00 -16.04
N VAL A 227 2.95 9.92 -15.47
CA VAL A 227 3.86 10.82 -16.22
C VAL A 227 4.99 10.10 -16.95
N GLU A 228 5.36 8.88 -16.51
CA GLU A 228 6.43 8.10 -17.14
C GLU A 228 5.96 7.30 -18.39
N ARG A 229 4.67 7.36 -18.76
CA ARG A 229 4.16 6.62 -19.92
C ARG A 229 4.93 6.94 -21.20
N THR A 230 5.20 8.22 -21.45
CA THR A 230 5.95 8.67 -22.62
C THR A 230 7.37 8.10 -22.62
N ALA A 231 8.08 8.22 -21.50
CA ALA A 231 9.45 7.69 -21.37
C ALA A 231 9.49 6.17 -21.60
N ILE A 232 8.54 5.41 -21.06
CA ILE A 232 8.41 3.97 -21.30
C ILE A 232 8.25 3.70 -22.80
N THR A 233 7.35 4.42 -23.48
CA THR A 233 7.09 4.24 -24.92
C THR A 233 8.34 4.53 -25.76
N GLU A 234 9.07 5.58 -25.45
CA GLU A 234 10.32 5.95 -26.12
C GLU A 234 11.42 4.90 -25.93
N ILE A 235 11.57 4.35 -24.70
CA ILE A 235 12.53 3.27 -24.41
C ILE A 235 12.19 2.02 -25.20
N LEU A 236 10.92 1.58 -25.17
CA LEU A 236 10.47 0.40 -25.90
C LEU A 236 10.66 0.52 -27.41
N ALA A 237 10.48 1.72 -27.97
CA ALA A 237 10.74 2.01 -29.39
C ALA A 237 12.24 2.02 -29.70
N ARG A 238 13.04 2.69 -28.88
CA ARG A 238 14.52 2.77 -29.01
C ARG A 238 15.16 1.38 -29.02
N ASP A 239 14.68 0.50 -28.12
CA ASP A 239 15.26 -0.83 -27.89
C ASP A 239 14.63 -1.91 -28.77
N GLY A 240 13.63 -1.55 -29.60
CA GLY A 240 12.93 -2.48 -30.50
C GLY A 240 12.07 -3.53 -29.76
N THR A 241 11.70 -3.27 -28.51
CA THR A 241 10.97 -4.23 -27.66
C THR A 241 9.47 -4.01 -27.61
N GLY A 242 8.95 -3.02 -28.32
CA GLY A 242 7.54 -2.63 -28.30
C GLY A 242 6.55 -3.77 -28.60
N ALA A 243 6.92 -4.72 -29.47
CA ALA A 243 6.08 -5.89 -29.78
C ALA A 243 5.91 -6.87 -28.58
N ARG A 244 6.80 -6.79 -27.59
CA ARG A 244 6.78 -7.61 -26.36
C ARG A 244 6.27 -6.85 -25.14
N ALA A 245 5.76 -5.63 -25.32
CA ALA A 245 5.24 -4.80 -24.23
C ALA A 245 3.79 -4.42 -24.50
N VAL A 246 2.99 -4.39 -23.43
CA VAL A 246 1.61 -3.91 -23.44
C VAL A 246 1.49 -2.78 -22.42
N LEU A 247 1.02 -1.61 -22.87
CA LEU A 247 0.65 -0.48 -21.99
C LEU A 247 -0.88 -0.50 -21.83
N ALA A 248 -1.37 -1.31 -20.89
CA ALA A 248 -2.79 -1.63 -20.73
C ALA A 248 -3.65 -0.48 -20.17
N GLY A 249 -3.00 0.61 -19.70
CA GLY A 249 -3.72 1.74 -19.12
C GLY A 249 -4.18 1.48 -17.69
N GLU A 250 -4.98 2.39 -17.15
CA GLU A 250 -5.57 2.26 -15.82
C GLU A 250 -6.69 1.21 -15.83
N SER A 251 -6.72 0.37 -14.81
CA SER A 251 -7.74 -0.67 -14.63
C SER A 251 -8.47 -0.47 -13.30
N PRO A 252 -9.79 -0.70 -13.25
CA PRO A 252 -10.52 -0.61 -12.00
C PRO A 252 -10.07 -1.70 -11.03
N ASN A 253 -10.11 -1.42 -9.73
CA ASN A 253 -9.67 -2.36 -8.70
C ASN A 253 -10.41 -3.72 -8.78
N THR A 254 -11.65 -3.73 -9.26
CA THR A 254 -12.45 -4.95 -9.47
C THR A 254 -11.89 -5.89 -10.52
N ALA A 255 -11.16 -5.38 -11.53
CA ALA A 255 -10.54 -6.17 -12.59
C ALA A 255 -9.14 -6.68 -12.21
N MET A 256 -8.52 -6.14 -11.16
CA MET A 256 -7.15 -6.48 -10.78
C MET A 256 -6.91 -7.98 -10.50
N PRO A 257 -7.84 -8.74 -9.88
CA PRO A 257 -7.63 -10.18 -9.70
C PRO A 257 -7.41 -10.94 -11.01
N GLU A 258 -8.18 -10.64 -12.05
CA GLU A 258 -8.02 -11.26 -13.37
C GLU A 258 -6.71 -10.86 -14.05
N ILE A 259 -6.29 -9.61 -13.88
CA ILE A 259 -5.01 -9.11 -14.39
C ILE A 259 -3.85 -9.88 -13.77
N TYR A 260 -3.84 -10.09 -12.45
CA TYR A 260 -2.78 -10.89 -11.82
C TYR A 260 -2.85 -12.38 -12.23
N ARG A 261 -4.04 -12.96 -12.32
CA ARG A 261 -4.22 -14.36 -12.78
C ARG A 261 -3.73 -14.60 -14.21
N ALA A 262 -3.78 -13.56 -15.07
CA ALA A 262 -3.32 -13.62 -16.45
C ALA A 262 -1.79 -13.57 -16.60
N ALA A 263 -1.06 -13.27 -15.53
CA ALA A 263 0.39 -13.14 -15.51
C ALA A 263 1.07 -14.37 -14.87
N ASP A 264 2.36 -14.51 -15.12
CA ASP A 264 3.22 -15.59 -14.59
C ASP A 264 4.13 -15.09 -13.45
N VAL A 265 4.46 -13.79 -13.42
CA VAL A 265 5.30 -13.16 -12.42
C VAL A 265 4.89 -11.69 -12.25
N ALA A 266 5.02 -11.16 -11.04
CA ALA A 266 4.81 -9.74 -10.79
C ALA A 266 6.14 -9.02 -10.54
N LEU A 267 6.30 -7.83 -11.11
CA LEU A 267 7.49 -6.99 -10.96
C LEU A 267 7.20 -5.79 -10.09
N LEU A 268 8.04 -5.57 -9.07
CA LEU A 268 8.07 -4.39 -8.21
C LEU A 268 9.44 -3.70 -8.26
N PRO A 269 9.80 -3.04 -9.37
CA PRO A 269 11.11 -2.41 -9.55
C PRO A 269 11.24 -1.07 -8.82
N SER A 270 10.59 -0.93 -7.67
CA SER A 270 10.45 0.33 -6.94
C SER A 270 11.79 0.93 -6.53
N LEU A 271 11.86 2.26 -6.55
CA LEU A 271 12.95 3.03 -5.95
C LEU A 271 12.63 3.46 -4.51
N MET A 272 11.35 3.43 -4.15
CA MET A 272 10.86 3.72 -2.80
C MET A 272 9.52 3.03 -2.59
N GLU A 273 9.41 2.22 -1.54
CA GLU A 273 8.18 1.50 -1.21
C GLU A 273 8.07 1.30 0.32
N ALA A 274 6.83 1.38 0.84
CA ALA A 274 6.51 0.84 2.15
C ALA A 274 6.13 -0.66 2.01
N THR A 275 4.99 -1.12 2.48
CA THR A 275 4.48 -2.43 2.09
C THR A 275 3.63 -2.28 0.83
N SER A 276 4.00 -2.95 -0.26
CA SER A 276 3.31 -2.86 -1.53
C SER A 276 2.00 -3.66 -1.52
N ILE A 277 0.86 -2.96 -1.58
CA ILE A 277 -0.46 -3.62 -1.73
C ILE A 277 -0.50 -4.38 -3.06
N ALA A 278 -0.02 -3.79 -4.15
CA ALA A 278 0.05 -4.46 -5.45
C ALA A 278 0.90 -5.75 -5.42
N GLY A 279 2.00 -5.75 -4.65
CA GLY A 279 2.80 -6.96 -4.43
C GLY A 279 2.03 -8.02 -3.66
N LEU A 280 1.32 -7.63 -2.60
CA LEU A 280 0.48 -8.55 -1.82
C LEU A 280 -0.68 -9.12 -2.64
N GLU A 281 -1.32 -8.31 -3.51
CA GLU A 281 -2.36 -8.74 -4.43
C GLU A 281 -1.85 -9.79 -5.43
N ALA A 282 -0.67 -9.55 -6.01
CA ALA A 282 -0.01 -10.49 -6.91
C ALA A 282 0.34 -11.81 -6.20
N MET A 283 0.98 -11.73 -5.03
CA MET A 283 1.32 -12.89 -4.20
C MET A 283 0.06 -13.66 -3.78
N ALA A 284 -1.02 -12.98 -3.45
CA ALA A 284 -2.31 -13.58 -3.14
C ALA A 284 -2.90 -14.35 -4.33
N CYS A 285 -2.67 -13.91 -5.56
CA CYS A 285 -3.03 -14.64 -6.77
C CYS A 285 -2.06 -15.79 -7.10
N GLY A 286 -1.04 -16.03 -6.28
CA GLY A 286 -0.07 -17.11 -6.46
C GLY A 286 1.07 -16.77 -7.41
N LEU A 287 1.38 -15.50 -7.62
CA LEU A 287 2.52 -15.08 -8.44
C LEU A 287 3.79 -14.99 -7.60
N PRO A 288 4.94 -15.48 -8.10
CA PRO A 288 6.23 -15.09 -7.56
C PRO A 288 6.47 -13.60 -7.79
N LEU A 289 7.17 -12.96 -6.86
CA LEU A 289 7.44 -11.53 -6.90
C LEU A 289 8.92 -11.27 -7.18
N ILE A 290 9.24 -10.51 -8.24
CA ILE A 290 10.58 -9.95 -8.43
C ILE A 290 10.53 -8.49 -8.00
N GLY A 291 11.26 -8.15 -6.93
CA GLY A 291 11.22 -6.82 -6.35
C GLY A 291 12.59 -6.22 -6.07
N SER A 292 12.68 -4.90 -6.14
CA SER A 292 13.89 -4.18 -5.70
C SER A 292 14.07 -4.31 -4.19
N ALA A 293 15.32 -4.46 -3.73
CA ALA A 293 15.67 -4.56 -2.32
C ALA A 293 15.59 -3.18 -1.61
N VAL A 294 14.40 -2.56 -1.59
CA VAL A 294 14.14 -1.25 -0.98
C VAL A 294 12.93 -1.27 -0.06
N GLY A 295 12.96 -0.46 0.99
CA GLY A 295 11.85 -0.21 1.90
C GLY A 295 11.25 -1.49 2.48
N GLY A 296 9.96 -1.71 2.29
CA GLY A 296 9.25 -2.88 2.79
C GLY A 296 9.18 -4.07 1.82
N ILE A 297 9.80 -4.01 0.64
CA ILE A 297 9.80 -5.14 -0.31
C ILE A 297 10.55 -6.35 0.25
N PRO A 298 11.73 -6.22 0.91
CA PRO A 298 12.42 -7.35 1.53
C PRO A 298 11.61 -8.06 2.63
N ALA A 299 10.61 -7.40 3.21
CA ALA A 299 9.70 -8.03 4.17
C ALA A 299 8.61 -8.90 3.49
N LEU A 300 8.37 -8.69 2.19
CA LEU A 300 7.41 -9.49 1.39
C LEU A 300 8.12 -10.66 0.71
N VAL A 301 9.38 -10.48 0.30
CA VAL A 301 10.11 -11.42 -0.56
C VAL A 301 11.26 -12.06 0.21
N THR A 302 11.14 -13.36 0.45
CA THR A 302 12.26 -14.21 0.82
C THR A 302 12.88 -14.75 -0.46
N SER A 303 14.04 -14.18 -0.85
CA SER A 303 14.69 -14.49 -2.13
C SER A 303 15.01 -15.98 -2.26
N GLY A 304 14.63 -16.58 -3.39
CA GLY A 304 14.74 -18.02 -3.62
C GLY A 304 13.57 -18.86 -3.10
N VAL A 305 12.67 -18.30 -2.27
CA VAL A 305 11.53 -19.01 -1.69
C VAL A 305 10.22 -18.61 -2.35
N ASN A 306 9.84 -17.35 -2.27
CA ASN A 306 8.59 -16.82 -2.82
C ASN A 306 8.78 -15.73 -3.88
N GLY A 307 10.04 -15.51 -4.30
CA GLY A 307 10.40 -14.53 -5.30
C GLY A 307 11.89 -14.27 -5.34
N LEU A 308 12.28 -13.19 -5.99
CA LEU A 308 13.68 -12.77 -6.13
C LEU A 308 13.82 -11.28 -5.76
N LEU A 309 14.88 -10.94 -5.04
CA LEU A 309 15.27 -9.57 -4.76
C LEU A 309 16.41 -9.14 -5.70
N VAL A 310 16.28 -7.95 -6.26
CA VAL A 310 17.27 -7.33 -7.14
C VAL A 310 17.70 -5.95 -6.61
N PRO A 311 18.89 -5.46 -6.95
CA PRO A 311 19.28 -4.08 -6.65
C PRO A 311 18.29 -3.08 -7.29
N PRO A 312 17.98 -1.95 -6.64
CA PRO A 312 17.19 -0.90 -7.26
C PRO A 312 17.94 -0.24 -8.41
N SER A 313 17.23 0.27 -9.40
CA SER A 313 17.78 0.96 -10.59
C SER A 313 18.73 0.09 -11.43
N ASP A 314 18.60 -1.24 -11.37
CA ASP A 314 19.42 -2.18 -12.13
C ASP A 314 18.53 -2.98 -13.12
N PRO A 315 18.40 -2.54 -14.38
CA PRO A 315 17.60 -3.23 -15.39
C PRO A 315 18.20 -4.59 -15.79
N HIS A 316 19.53 -4.76 -15.70
CA HIS A 316 20.18 -6.04 -16.02
C HIS A 316 19.90 -7.09 -14.95
N ALA A 317 20.01 -6.73 -13.66
CA ALA A 317 19.64 -7.63 -12.57
C ALA A 317 18.15 -8.02 -12.61
N LEU A 318 17.27 -7.06 -12.94
CA LEU A 318 15.84 -7.33 -13.10
C LEU A 318 15.59 -8.31 -14.25
N ALA A 319 16.22 -8.09 -15.41
CA ALA A 319 16.10 -8.98 -16.57
C ALA A 319 16.64 -10.37 -16.27
N HIS A 320 17.80 -10.47 -15.59
CA HIS A 320 18.38 -11.76 -15.19
C HIS A 320 17.40 -12.56 -14.29
N ALA A 321 16.79 -11.90 -13.32
CA ALA A 321 15.78 -12.54 -12.45
C ALA A 321 14.54 -13.01 -13.23
N VAL A 322 14.06 -12.22 -14.20
CA VAL A 322 12.95 -12.61 -15.08
C VAL A 322 13.34 -13.80 -15.94
N ASN A 323 14.53 -13.80 -16.56
CA ASN A 323 15.03 -14.89 -17.39
C ASN A 323 15.19 -16.19 -16.60
N ALA A 324 15.63 -16.13 -15.35
CA ALA A 324 15.70 -17.29 -14.47
C ALA A 324 14.33 -17.95 -14.25
N LEU A 325 13.28 -17.14 -14.05
CA LEU A 325 11.91 -17.67 -13.92
C LEU A 325 11.29 -18.07 -15.26
N ALA A 326 11.73 -17.51 -16.37
CA ALA A 326 11.32 -17.95 -17.70
C ALA A 326 11.87 -19.35 -18.04
N ALA A 327 13.13 -19.60 -17.67
CA ALA A 327 13.81 -20.86 -17.92
C ALA A 327 13.33 -22.02 -17.04
N ASP A 328 12.76 -21.76 -15.85
CA ASP A 328 12.33 -22.80 -14.90
C ASP A 328 10.85 -22.62 -14.47
N PRO A 329 9.90 -23.17 -15.23
CA PRO A 329 8.47 -23.15 -14.86
C PRO A 329 8.16 -23.83 -13.52
N ALA A 330 8.94 -24.86 -13.14
CA ALA A 330 8.74 -25.55 -11.87
C ALA A 330 9.15 -24.68 -10.68
N LEU A 331 10.27 -23.96 -10.79
CA LEU A 331 10.70 -22.97 -9.80
C LEU A 331 9.64 -21.87 -9.67
N ARG A 332 9.15 -21.33 -10.78
CA ARG A 332 8.11 -20.32 -10.84
C ARG A 332 6.84 -20.76 -10.10
N ALA A 333 6.37 -22.00 -10.36
CA ALA A 333 5.20 -22.56 -9.69
C ALA A 333 5.41 -22.74 -8.17
N ARG A 334 6.59 -23.25 -7.75
CA ARG A 334 6.93 -23.38 -6.32
C ARG A 334 6.96 -22.03 -5.61
N MET A 335 7.62 -21.02 -6.22
CA MET A 335 7.67 -19.67 -5.65
C MET A 335 6.28 -19.02 -5.56
N GLY A 336 5.45 -19.21 -6.57
CA GLY A 336 4.08 -18.71 -6.57
C GLY A 336 3.23 -19.33 -5.45
N ALA A 337 3.33 -20.64 -5.24
CA ALA A 337 2.67 -21.32 -4.13
C ALA A 337 3.15 -20.80 -2.77
N ALA A 338 4.47 -20.60 -2.61
CA ALA A 338 5.05 -20.04 -1.39
C ALA A 338 4.61 -18.58 -1.16
N SER A 339 4.48 -17.77 -2.22
CA SER A 339 3.90 -16.41 -2.15
C SER A 339 2.49 -16.43 -1.57
N ARG A 340 1.63 -17.32 -2.09
CA ARG A 340 0.26 -17.49 -1.59
C ARG A 340 0.22 -17.89 -0.11
N THR A 341 1.04 -18.86 0.28
CA THR A 341 1.16 -19.32 1.67
C THR A 341 1.55 -18.17 2.59
N ALA A 342 2.60 -17.41 2.26
CA ALA A 342 3.04 -16.26 3.04
C ALA A 342 1.94 -15.21 3.22
N VAL A 343 1.14 -14.97 2.18
CA VAL A 343 0.00 -14.05 2.28
C VAL A 343 -1.05 -14.56 3.26
N LEU A 344 -1.43 -15.84 3.18
CA LEU A 344 -2.47 -16.41 4.04
C LEU A 344 -2.05 -16.41 5.51
N GLU A 345 -0.77 -16.60 5.79
CA GLU A 345 -0.23 -16.65 7.15
C GLU A 345 -0.03 -15.26 7.76
N HIS A 346 0.41 -14.26 6.95
CA HIS A 346 0.94 -13.03 7.53
C HIS A 346 0.31 -11.74 7.02
N PHE A 347 -0.37 -11.75 5.87
CA PHE A 347 -0.75 -10.51 5.18
C PHE A 347 -2.25 -10.43 4.84
N THR A 348 -3.13 -11.14 5.52
CA THR A 348 -4.58 -10.98 5.33
C THR A 348 -5.08 -9.75 6.08
N TRP A 349 -6.03 -9.00 5.50
CA TRP A 349 -6.67 -7.90 6.22
C TRP A 349 -7.32 -8.34 7.53
N GLN A 350 -7.80 -9.58 7.61
CA GLN A 350 -8.36 -10.15 8.83
C GLN A 350 -7.29 -10.24 9.94
N GLY A 351 -6.10 -10.77 9.64
CA GLY A 351 -4.99 -10.87 10.59
C GLY A 351 -4.46 -9.49 11.01
N ILE A 352 -4.34 -8.56 10.05
CA ILE A 352 -3.92 -7.17 10.33
C ILE A 352 -4.95 -6.45 11.21
N ALA A 353 -6.24 -6.63 10.96
CA ALA A 353 -7.30 -6.04 11.78
C ALA A 353 -7.30 -6.59 13.21
N GLN A 354 -7.07 -7.89 13.40
CA GLN A 354 -6.98 -8.51 14.73
C GLN A 354 -5.81 -7.91 15.54
N GLN A 355 -4.63 -7.78 14.93
CA GLN A 355 -3.46 -7.15 15.58
C GLN A 355 -3.73 -5.67 15.88
N THR A 356 -4.35 -4.94 14.95
CA THR A 356 -4.73 -3.53 15.15
C THR A 356 -5.73 -3.39 16.30
N ALA A 357 -6.74 -4.26 16.38
CA ALA A 357 -7.75 -4.27 17.43
C ALA A 357 -7.13 -4.54 18.82
N ALA A 358 -6.17 -5.46 18.91
CA ALA A 358 -5.43 -5.74 20.15
C ALA A 358 -4.68 -4.49 20.62
N ILE A 359 -3.97 -3.79 19.73
CA ILE A 359 -3.26 -2.54 20.04
C ILE A 359 -4.25 -1.46 20.52
N PHE A 360 -5.42 -1.33 19.89
CA PHE A 360 -6.43 -0.37 20.34
C PHE A 360 -6.94 -0.71 21.75
N ALA A 361 -7.18 -2.00 22.05
CA ALA A 361 -7.62 -2.44 23.35
C ALA A 361 -6.58 -2.11 24.43
N ASP A 362 -5.30 -2.37 24.17
CA ASP A 362 -4.20 -2.07 25.08
C ASP A 362 -4.07 -0.57 25.36
N VAL A 363 -4.13 0.25 24.31
CA VAL A 363 -4.05 1.72 24.42
C VAL A 363 -5.22 2.28 25.24
N VAL A 364 -6.43 1.77 25.05
CA VAL A 364 -7.62 2.18 25.82
C VAL A 364 -7.52 1.71 27.27
N ALA A 365 -7.02 0.49 27.52
CA ALA A 365 -6.85 -0.06 28.88
C ALA A 365 -5.82 0.74 29.69
N GLN A 366 -4.69 1.13 29.06
CA GLN A 366 -3.64 1.93 29.70
C GLN A 366 -4.14 3.31 30.14
N ARG A 367 -5.08 3.91 29.39
CA ARG A 367 -5.66 5.20 29.77
C ARG A 367 -6.65 5.12 30.94
N ARG A 368 -7.26 3.97 31.17
CA ARG A 368 -8.23 3.78 32.26
C ARG A 368 -7.58 3.50 33.61
N ARG A 369 -6.28 3.21 33.61
CA ARG A 369 -5.44 3.07 34.80
C ARG A 369 -4.87 4.40 35.24
#